data_26c9ef15f98c9a4ddb86abf9743eb386
#
_entry.id   26c9ef15f98c9a4ddb86abf9743eb386
#
_cell.length_a   1.000
_cell.length_b   1.000
_cell.length_c   1.000
_cell.angle_alpha   90.00
_cell.angle_beta   90.00
_cell.angle_gamma   90.00
#
_symmetry.space_group_name_H-M   'P 1'
#
loop_
_entity.id
_entity.type
_entity.pdbx_description
1 polymer ?
#
loop_
_entity_poly.entity_id
_entity_poly.type
_entity_poly.pdbx_seq_one_letter_code
_entity_poly.pdbx_strand_id
1 'polypeptide(L)'
;MSLRIAIVGAGAIGGYLGVKLSLAGHDVTFIARGPNLQAIQQHGMKLLQEDGKELHATNVKASDIAGAAQYDYVMVTLKSHQVAPVAADIAALCHANSCIITMQNGLPWWYFHELPGEFKGRQLSSLDPQGQLWQLLKPERVIGAAVYPAAELIAPGVVRLIEGNRFTLGEPSGEKSERVTQLAQAMIGAGFKTPVSNDIRSELWVKLWGNLSFNPVSALTQATLEDIAGFAPSREVVAMMMQEAQSVAEPTGIQFKISIDKRIAGAQAVGAHKTSMLQDIEQGKALELDALLGSVIELGQIVGVATPTLHTVHNLCLLLQQSVLRSGHGLSLMTKE
;
A
#
# COMPACT_ATOMS: atom_id res chain seq x y z
N MET A 1 -7.00 14.15 22.73
CA MET A 1 -8.28 14.33 22.02
C MET A 1 -8.61 13.08 21.24
N SER A 2 -9.88 12.66 21.21
CA SER A 2 -10.33 11.58 20.34
C SER A 2 -10.50 12.11 18.92
N LEU A 3 -9.92 11.41 17.93
CA LEU A 3 -10.04 11.74 16.50
C LEU A 3 -11.17 10.91 15.89
N ARG A 4 -11.89 11.47 14.92
CA ARG A 4 -12.87 10.75 14.11
C ARG A 4 -12.15 10.21 12.87
N ILE A 5 -12.03 8.90 12.78
CA ILE A 5 -11.21 8.23 11.75
C ILE A 5 -12.09 7.27 10.94
N ALA A 6 -12.16 7.47 9.63
CA ALA A 6 -12.68 6.47 8.71
C ALA A 6 -11.56 5.58 8.19
N ILE A 7 -11.79 4.28 8.18
CA ILE A 7 -10.89 3.31 7.53
C ILE A 7 -11.61 2.74 6.32
N VAL A 8 -11.24 3.23 5.15
CA VAL A 8 -11.81 2.79 3.87
C VAL A 8 -11.09 1.53 3.40
N GLY A 9 -11.76 0.39 3.58
CA GLY A 9 -11.20 -0.93 3.34
C GLY A 9 -10.83 -1.64 4.65
N ALA A 10 -11.76 -2.37 5.25
CA ALA A 10 -11.53 -3.16 6.47
C ALA A 10 -10.84 -4.52 6.15
N GLY A 11 -9.81 -4.48 5.29
CA GLY A 11 -8.93 -5.60 4.98
C GLY A 11 -7.84 -5.80 6.04
N ALA A 12 -6.73 -6.43 5.65
CA ALA A 12 -5.62 -6.75 6.54
C ALA A 12 -5.04 -5.52 7.24
N ILE A 13 -4.59 -4.52 6.49
CA ILE A 13 -3.98 -3.29 7.04
C ILE A 13 -5.04 -2.41 7.72
N GLY A 14 -6.21 -2.25 7.09
CA GLY A 14 -7.28 -1.44 7.68
C GLY A 14 -7.81 -2.02 8.99
N GLY A 15 -7.97 -3.35 9.06
CA GLY A 15 -8.38 -4.01 10.30
C GLY A 15 -7.33 -3.87 11.40
N TYR A 16 -6.05 -4.06 11.07
CA TYR A 16 -4.93 -3.87 12.02
C TYR A 16 -4.92 -2.45 12.61
N LEU A 17 -4.99 -1.43 11.74
CA LEU A 17 -5.03 -0.02 12.15
C LEU A 17 -6.26 0.27 13.02
N GLY A 18 -7.44 -0.11 12.54
CA GLY A 18 -8.68 0.25 13.19
C GLY A 18 -8.88 -0.37 14.55
N VAL A 19 -8.48 -1.63 14.75
CA VAL A 19 -8.53 -2.27 16.08
C VAL A 19 -7.66 -1.50 17.06
N LYS A 20 -6.40 -1.22 16.71
CA LYS A 20 -5.48 -0.55 17.63
C LYS A 20 -5.88 0.91 17.91
N LEU A 21 -6.30 1.64 16.89
CA LEU A 21 -6.78 3.02 17.06
C LEU A 21 -8.05 3.10 17.91
N SER A 22 -8.99 2.19 17.70
CA SER A 22 -10.20 2.12 18.53
C SER A 22 -9.89 1.81 19.99
N LEU A 23 -9.01 0.85 20.26
CA LEU A 23 -8.59 0.50 21.63
C LEU A 23 -7.78 1.62 22.30
N ALA A 24 -7.15 2.50 21.50
CA ALA A 24 -6.51 3.73 21.99
C ALA A 24 -7.50 4.89 22.28
N GLY A 25 -8.81 4.67 22.08
CA GLY A 25 -9.86 5.64 22.43
C GLY A 25 -10.25 6.61 21.31
N HIS A 26 -9.89 6.31 20.05
CA HIS A 26 -10.35 7.08 18.89
C HIS A 26 -11.72 6.59 18.39
N ASP A 27 -12.52 7.50 17.79
CA ASP A 27 -13.81 7.16 17.16
C ASP A 27 -13.55 6.60 15.74
N VAL A 28 -13.48 5.28 15.65
CA VAL A 28 -13.16 4.58 14.42
C VAL A 28 -14.40 4.04 13.76
N THR A 29 -14.56 4.33 12.46
CA THR A 29 -15.58 3.74 11.59
C THR A 29 -14.90 2.97 10.46
N PHE A 30 -15.20 1.70 10.33
CA PHE A 30 -14.80 0.89 9.19
C PHE A 30 -15.78 1.11 8.04
N ILE A 31 -15.26 1.50 6.89
CA ILE A 31 -16.01 1.52 5.64
C ILE A 31 -15.72 0.21 4.93
N ALA A 32 -16.70 -0.68 4.94
CA ALA A 32 -16.57 -2.06 4.47
C ALA A 32 -17.81 -2.48 3.68
N ARG A 33 -17.76 -3.66 3.07
CA ARG A 33 -18.89 -4.23 2.32
C ARG A 33 -18.98 -5.74 2.50
N GLY A 34 -20.15 -6.31 2.12
CA GLY A 34 -20.35 -7.75 2.11
C GLY A 34 -20.17 -8.42 3.48
N PRO A 35 -19.69 -9.68 3.52
CA PRO A 35 -19.58 -10.45 4.77
C PRO A 35 -18.71 -9.76 5.84
N ASN A 36 -17.69 -9.01 5.42
CA ASN A 36 -16.81 -8.31 6.37
C ASN A 36 -17.54 -7.17 7.08
N LEU A 37 -18.38 -6.40 6.38
CA LEU A 37 -19.23 -5.38 6.99
C LEU A 37 -20.17 -6.00 8.02
N GLN A 38 -20.87 -7.07 7.65
CA GLN A 38 -21.81 -7.76 8.54
C GLN A 38 -21.13 -8.29 9.82
N ALA A 39 -19.96 -8.91 9.67
CA ALA A 39 -19.20 -9.44 10.81
C ALA A 39 -18.76 -8.32 11.76
N ILE A 40 -18.27 -7.20 11.23
CA ILE A 40 -17.82 -6.06 12.06
C ILE A 40 -19.03 -5.41 12.77
N GLN A 41 -20.17 -5.27 12.10
CA GLN A 41 -21.40 -4.73 12.73
C GLN A 41 -21.93 -5.60 13.87
N GLN A 42 -21.83 -6.91 13.74
CA GLN A 42 -22.34 -7.86 14.73
C GLN A 42 -21.37 -8.11 15.88
N HIS A 43 -20.08 -8.19 15.57
CA HIS A 43 -19.07 -8.70 16.50
C HIS A 43 -17.89 -7.76 16.75
N GLY A 44 -17.82 -6.61 16.05
CA GLY A 44 -16.62 -5.77 16.04
C GLY A 44 -15.50 -6.37 15.19
N MET A 45 -14.27 -5.91 15.42
CA MET A 45 -13.08 -6.33 14.67
C MET A 45 -12.05 -6.95 15.59
N LYS A 46 -11.52 -8.12 15.21
CA LYS A 46 -10.50 -8.85 15.96
C LYS A 46 -9.13 -8.75 15.29
N LEU A 47 -8.10 -8.72 16.11
CA LEU A 47 -6.70 -8.75 15.70
C LEU A 47 -5.95 -9.83 16.48
N LEU A 48 -5.46 -10.83 15.78
CA LEU A 48 -4.49 -11.81 16.31
C LEU A 48 -3.09 -11.21 16.14
N GLN A 49 -2.39 -11.02 17.26
CA GLN A 49 -1.03 -10.47 17.28
C GLN A 49 0.03 -11.56 17.04
N GLU A 50 1.27 -11.15 16.72
CA GLU A 50 2.41 -12.04 16.50
C GLU A 50 2.68 -12.98 17.72
N ASP A 51 2.43 -12.50 18.94
CA ASP A 51 2.58 -13.25 20.20
C ASP A 51 1.39 -14.17 20.51
N GLY A 52 0.43 -14.28 19.59
CA GLY A 52 -0.78 -15.09 19.74
C GLY A 52 -1.90 -14.44 20.57
N LYS A 53 -1.68 -13.23 21.12
CA LYS A 53 -2.75 -12.51 21.84
C LYS A 53 -3.81 -12.02 20.87
N GLU A 54 -5.06 -12.08 21.31
CA GLU A 54 -6.21 -11.51 20.62
C GLU A 54 -6.56 -10.13 21.21
N LEU A 55 -6.66 -9.14 20.33
CA LEU A 55 -7.28 -7.84 20.63
C LEU A 55 -8.64 -7.79 19.96
N HIS A 56 -9.63 -7.25 20.65
CA HIS A 56 -10.99 -7.18 20.15
C HIS A 56 -11.58 -5.78 20.34
N ALA A 57 -11.79 -5.09 19.22
CA ALA A 57 -12.46 -3.79 19.18
C ALA A 57 -13.96 -4.00 18.96
N THR A 58 -14.73 -4.01 20.05
CA THR A 58 -16.20 -4.15 20.03
C THR A 58 -16.92 -2.82 19.89
N ASN A 59 -16.28 -1.72 20.33
CA ASN A 59 -16.83 -0.38 20.24
C ASN A 59 -16.40 0.35 18.98
N VAL A 60 -16.61 -0.29 17.81
CA VAL A 60 -16.35 0.27 16.49
C VAL A 60 -17.64 0.38 15.70
N LYS A 61 -17.70 1.38 14.83
CA LYS A 61 -18.78 1.52 13.85
C LYS A 61 -18.35 0.85 12.56
N ALA A 62 -19.30 0.32 11.82
CA ALA A 62 -19.06 -0.16 10.45
C ALA A 62 -20.25 0.19 9.57
N SER A 63 -19.96 0.69 8.40
CA SER A 63 -20.96 1.15 7.44
C SER A 63 -20.48 0.83 6.02
N ASP A 64 -21.39 0.72 5.06
CA ASP A 64 -21.03 0.97 3.68
C ASP A 64 -20.78 2.47 3.48
N ILE A 65 -20.19 2.81 2.34
CA ILE A 65 -19.74 4.18 2.10
C ILE A 65 -20.91 5.17 2.00
N ALA A 66 -22.09 4.71 1.57
CA ALA A 66 -23.27 5.55 1.33
C ALA A 66 -23.92 6.10 2.60
N GLY A 67 -23.74 5.42 3.75
CA GLY A 67 -24.31 5.82 5.04
C GLY A 67 -23.34 6.56 5.98
N ALA A 68 -22.14 6.89 5.51
CA ALA A 68 -21.07 7.35 6.38
C ALA A 68 -21.14 8.86 6.68
N ALA A 69 -20.72 9.22 7.91
CA ALA A 69 -20.52 10.62 8.33
C ALA A 69 -19.19 11.20 7.77
N GLN A 70 -18.89 12.45 8.11
CA GLN A 70 -17.61 13.09 7.80
C GLN A 70 -16.59 12.91 8.92
N TYR A 71 -15.31 12.74 8.56
CA TYR A 71 -14.21 12.36 9.44
C TYR A 71 -13.04 13.33 9.37
N ASP A 72 -12.26 13.40 10.44
CA ASP A 72 -11.05 14.23 10.48
C ASP A 72 -9.94 13.61 9.65
N TYR A 73 -9.82 12.27 9.69
CA TYR A 73 -8.87 11.48 8.93
C TYR A 73 -9.57 10.34 8.19
N VAL A 74 -9.32 10.22 6.90
CA VAL A 74 -9.83 9.15 6.04
C VAL A 74 -8.65 8.31 5.56
N MET A 75 -8.45 7.15 6.20
CA MET A 75 -7.36 6.22 5.87
C MET A 75 -7.81 5.29 4.74
N VAL A 76 -7.23 5.42 3.57
CA VAL A 76 -7.56 4.62 2.38
C VAL A 76 -6.62 3.41 2.34
N THR A 77 -7.12 2.25 2.74
CA THR A 77 -6.39 0.98 2.81
C THR A 77 -6.86 -0.05 1.77
N LEU A 78 -7.63 0.41 0.78
CA LEU A 78 -7.98 -0.35 -0.42
C LEU A 78 -6.73 -0.59 -1.28
N LYS A 79 -6.76 -1.61 -2.13
CA LYS A 79 -5.76 -1.75 -3.20
C LYS A 79 -5.87 -0.61 -4.21
N SER A 80 -4.77 -0.23 -4.86
CA SER A 80 -4.71 0.95 -5.74
C SER A 80 -5.82 0.97 -6.80
N HIS A 81 -6.06 -0.15 -7.50
CA HIS A 81 -7.09 -0.27 -8.53
C HIS A 81 -8.55 -0.20 -8.00
N GLN A 82 -8.73 -0.29 -6.68
CA GLN A 82 -10.05 -0.21 -6.04
C GLN A 82 -10.43 1.21 -5.61
N VAL A 83 -9.50 2.18 -5.66
CA VAL A 83 -9.72 3.53 -5.14
C VAL A 83 -10.53 4.39 -6.11
N ALA A 84 -10.18 4.39 -7.40
CA ALA A 84 -10.84 5.21 -8.41
C ALA A 84 -12.36 4.95 -8.51
N PRO A 85 -12.86 3.69 -8.51
CA PRO A 85 -14.30 3.42 -8.56
C PRO A 85 -15.10 3.98 -7.39
N VAL A 86 -14.48 4.29 -6.26
CA VAL A 86 -15.14 4.79 -5.04
C VAL A 86 -14.62 6.18 -4.63
N ALA A 87 -13.93 6.88 -5.53
CA ALA A 87 -13.31 8.17 -5.22
C ALA A 87 -14.34 9.24 -4.79
N ALA A 88 -15.50 9.30 -5.43
CA ALA A 88 -16.58 10.23 -5.07
C ALA A 88 -17.12 9.95 -3.66
N ASP A 89 -17.26 8.67 -3.34
CA ASP A 89 -17.73 8.24 -2.02
C ASP A 89 -16.68 8.56 -0.94
N ILE A 90 -15.37 8.35 -1.22
CA ILE A 90 -14.30 8.75 -0.30
C ILE A 90 -14.31 10.27 -0.08
N ALA A 91 -14.51 11.04 -1.14
CA ALA A 91 -14.60 12.49 -1.03
C ALA A 91 -15.78 12.95 -0.16
N ALA A 92 -16.92 12.23 -0.19
CA ALA A 92 -18.09 12.50 0.64
C ALA A 92 -17.84 12.26 2.14
N LEU A 93 -16.86 11.43 2.52
CA LEU A 93 -16.43 11.24 3.90
C LEU A 93 -15.63 12.44 4.46
N CYS A 94 -15.27 13.39 3.61
CA CYS A 94 -14.40 14.51 3.97
C CYS A 94 -15.19 15.79 4.19
N HIS A 95 -14.92 16.49 5.29
CA HIS A 95 -15.25 17.91 5.46
C HIS A 95 -14.09 18.81 4.97
N ALA A 96 -14.21 20.12 5.13
CA ALA A 96 -13.23 21.09 4.60
C ALA A 96 -11.79 20.85 5.10
N ASN A 97 -11.63 20.41 6.36
CA ASN A 97 -10.33 20.21 7.01
C ASN A 97 -9.91 18.73 7.11
N SER A 98 -10.60 17.82 6.44
CA SER A 98 -10.27 16.39 6.46
C SER A 98 -8.97 16.11 5.75
N CYS A 99 -8.21 15.15 6.27
CA CYS A 99 -7.02 14.59 5.64
C CYS A 99 -7.32 13.21 5.06
N ILE A 100 -6.76 12.92 3.89
CA ILE A 100 -6.80 11.60 3.24
C ILE A 100 -5.41 10.97 3.36
N ILE A 101 -5.34 9.79 3.96
CA ILE A 101 -4.09 9.06 4.13
C ILE A 101 -4.06 7.93 3.11
N THR A 102 -3.16 8.04 2.14
CA THR A 102 -3.00 7.03 1.08
C THR A 102 -2.02 5.97 1.55
N MET A 103 -2.50 4.72 1.63
CA MET A 103 -1.76 3.58 2.19
C MET A 103 -1.52 2.45 1.18
N GLN A 104 -1.65 2.75 -0.11
CA GLN A 104 -1.42 1.81 -1.20
C GLN A 104 0.07 1.51 -1.38
N ASN A 105 0.36 0.33 -1.91
CA ASN A 105 1.69 0.02 -2.43
C ASN A 105 1.92 0.75 -3.76
N GLY A 106 3.17 0.98 -4.12
CA GLY A 106 3.53 1.62 -5.39
C GLY A 106 3.66 3.13 -5.31
N LEU A 107 3.74 3.77 -6.49
CA LEU A 107 3.68 5.22 -6.56
C LEU A 107 2.24 5.68 -6.30
N PRO A 108 2.07 6.81 -5.57
CA PRO A 108 0.74 7.33 -5.33
C PRO A 108 0.27 8.23 -6.49
N TRP A 109 -1.05 8.33 -6.69
CA TRP A 109 -1.66 9.18 -7.72
C TRP A 109 -1.29 10.67 -7.56
N TRP A 110 -0.94 11.12 -6.35
CA TRP A 110 -0.52 12.49 -6.03
C TRP A 110 1.00 12.71 -6.14
N TYR A 111 1.76 11.78 -6.71
CA TYR A 111 3.22 11.77 -6.71
C TYR A 111 3.87 13.12 -7.09
N PHE A 112 3.33 13.80 -8.08
CA PHE A 112 3.86 15.09 -8.54
C PHE A 112 3.28 16.32 -7.82
N HIS A 113 2.37 16.13 -6.86
CA HIS A 113 1.85 17.23 -6.06
C HIS A 113 2.96 17.77 -5.14
N GLU A 114 3.19 19.10 -5.19
CA GLU A 114 4.27 19.77 -4.45
C GLU A 114 5.69 19.18 -4.69
N LEU A 115 5.90 18.41 -5.76
CA LEU A 115 7.23 18.03 -6.20
C LEU A 115 7.94 19.25 -6.81
N PRO A 116 9.13 19.63 -6.34
CA PRO A 116 9.86 20.76 -6.93
C PRO A 116 10.25 20.50 -8.39
N GLY A 117 10.35 21.57 -9.18
CA GLY A 117 10.85 21.50 -10.56
C GLY A 117 9.77 21.35 -11.63
N GLU A 118 10.17 20.93 -12.82
CA GLU A 118 9.35 20.92 -14.04
C GLU A 118 8.21 19.87 -14.03
N PHE A 119 8.28 18.91 -13.13
CA PHE A 119 7.28 17.85 -13.02
C PHE A 119 6.13 18.20 -12.08
N LYS A 120 6.19 19.34 -11.36
CA LYS A 120 5.15 19.75 -10.42
C LYS A 120 3.76 19.75 -11.04
N GLY A 121 2.81 19.08 -10.39
CA GLY A 121 1.40 19.04 -10.79
C GLY A 121 1.09 18.10 -11.97
N ARG A 122 2.06 17.34 -12.49
CA ARG A 122 1.78 16.28 -13.47
C ARG A 122 0.96 15.17 -12.80
N GLN A 123 0.32 14.34 -13.62
CA GLN A 123 -0.46 13.19 -13.19
C GLN A 123 0.06 11.93 -13.88
N LEU A 124 -0.05 10.78 -13.19
CA LEU A 124 0.26 9.47 -13.74
C LEU A 124 -1.04 8.83 -14.24
N SER A 125 -1.16 8.71 -15.56
CA SER A 125 -2.34 8.14 -16.21
C SER A 125 -2.57 6.67 -15.85
N SER A 126 -1.50 5.94 -15.56
CA SER A 126 -1.57 4.55 -15.06
C SER A 126 -2.27 4.44 -13.71
N LEU A 127 -2.28 5.50 -12.89
CA LEU A 127 -2.88 5.51 -11.57
C LEU A 127 -4.23 6.24 -11.53
N ASP A 128 -4.37 7.26 -12.36
CA ASP A 128 -5.57 8.10 -12.44
C ASP A 128 -5.90 8.45 -13.90
N PRO A 129 -6.36 7.47 -14.71
CA PRO A 129 -6.52 7.61 -16.16
C PRO A 129 -7.44 8.77 -16.58
N GLN A 130 -8.36 9.15 -15.72
CA GLN A 130 -9.35 10.21 -16.00
C GLN A 130 -9.15 11.45 -15.11
N GLY A 131 -8.11 11.49 -14.29
CA GLY A 131 -7.88 12.59 -13.34
C GLY A 131 -8.91 12.67 -12.19
N GLN A 132 -9.70 11.62 -11.98
CA GLN A 132 -10.77 11.61 -10.98
C GLN A 132 -10.25 11.64 -9.54
N LEU A 133 -9.17 10.91 -9.26
CA LEU A 133 -8.55 10.91 -7.92
C LEU A 133 -8.03 12.32 -7.60
N TRP A 134 -7.36 12.95 -8.56
CA TRP A 134 -6.85 14.30 -8.41
C TRP A 134 -7.96 15.33 -8.17
N GLN A 135 -9.04 15.25 -8.94
CA GLN A 135 -10.15 16.21 -8.86
C GLN A 135 -11.00 16.02 -7.59
N LEU A 136 -11.35 14.77 -7.26
CA LEU A 136 -12.30 14.48 -6.19
C LEU A 136 -11.63 14.42 -4.82
N LEU A 137 -10.47 13.76 -4.71
CA LEU A 137 -9.79 13.57 -3.44
C LEU A 137 -8.91 14.77 -3.07
N LYS A 138 -8.50 15.56 -4.05
CA LYS A 138 -7.72 16.80 -3.90
C LYS A 138 -6.37 16.55 -3.22
N PRO A 139 -5.25 16.62 -3.95
CA PRO A 139 -3.94 16.24 -3.43
C PRO A 139 -3.47 17.08 -2.23
N GLU A 140 -3.98 18.30 -2.06
CA GLU A 140 -3.73 19.16 -0.89
C GLU A 140 -4.27 18.61 0.43
N ARG A 141 -5.18 17.65 0.38
CA ARG A 141 -5.69 16.92 1.57
C ARG A 141 -4.83 15.74 1.96
N VAL A 142 -3.88 15.35 1.11
CA VAL A 142 -3.18 14.08 1.28
C VAL A 142 -2.09 14.18 2.34
N ILE A 143 -2.02 13.14 3.17
CA ILE A 143 -0.84 12.75 3.93
C ILE A 143 -0.37 11.41 3.33
N GLY A 144 0.88 11.36 2.87
CA GLY A 144 1.49 10.13 2.36
C GLY A 144 1.84 9.17 3.49
N ALA A 145 1.72 7.87 3.24
CA ALA A 145 2.11 6.85 4.21
C ALA A 145 2.89 5.70 3.56
N ALA A 146 4.07 5.40 4.08
CA ALA A 146 4.78 4.17 3.77
C ALA A 146 4.44 3.11 4.82
N VAL A 147 3.76 2.03 4.38
CA VAL A 147 3.18 0.97 5.22
C VAL A 147 4.12 -0.24 5.20
N TYR A 148 4.70 -0.59 6.33
CA TYR A 148 5.67 -1.70 6.42
C TYR A 148 5.09 -3.01 6.98
N PRO A 149 4.04 -3.00 7.84
CA PRO A 149 3.50 -4.23 8.41
C PRO A 149 2.96 -5.18 7.34
N ALA A 150 3.11 -6.48 7.63
CA ALA A 150 2.44 -7.56 6.93
C ALA A 150 1.31 -8.09 7.82
N ALA A 151 0.11 -8.18 7.25
CA ALA A 151 -1.08 -8.72 7.92
C ALA A 151 -1.97 -9.41 6.89
N GLU A 152 -2.88 -10.24 7.36
CA GLU A 152 -3.86 -10.93 6.52
C GLU A 152 -5.27 -10.90 7.14
N LEU A 153 -6.29 -10.82 6.30
CA LEU A 153 -7.68 -11.01 6.69
C LEU A 153 -7.96 -12.52 6.61
N ILE A 154 -8.01 -13.19 7.75
CA ILE A 154 -8.16 -14.65 7.84
C ILE A 154 -9.62 -15.11 7.85
N ALA A 155 -10.53 -14.22 8.28
CA ALA A 155 -11.97 -14.42 8.24
C ALA A 155 -12.67 -13.04 8.25
N PRO A 156 -13.95 -12.94 7.88
CA PRO A 156 -14.70 -11.72 8.07
C PRO A 156 -14.60 -11.20 9.50
N GLY A 157 -14.17 -9.94 9.68
CA GLY A 157 -13.97 -9.33 10.99
C GLY A 157 -12.74 -9.80 11.77
N VAL A 158 -11.83 -10.62 11.18
CA VAL A 158 -10.65 -11.16 11.87
C VAL A 158 -9.38 -10.97 11.06
N VAL A 159 -8.45 -10.20 11.59
CA VAL A 159 -7.13 -9.95 11.01
C VAL A 159 -6.05 -10.64 11.84
N ARG A 160 -5.04 -11.19 11.17
CA ARG A 160 -3.80 -11.66 11.78
C ARG A 160 -2.65 -10.74 11.38
N LEU A 161 -1.91 -10.25 12.36
CA LEU A 161 -0.64 -9.59 12.16
C LEU A 161 0.45 -10.66 11.94
N ILE A 162 1.15 -10.56 10.82
CA ILE A 162 2.28 -11.44 10.50
C ILE A 162 3.54 -10.84 11.10
N GLU A 163 3.80 -9.55 10.79
CA GLU A 163 4.97 -8.85 11.31
C GLU A 163 4.84 -7.33 11.19
N GLY A 164 5.56 -6.64 12.05
CA GLY A 164 5.85 -5.23 11.95
C GLY A 164 4.75 -4.31 12.47
N ASN A 165 5.17 -3.07 12.80
CA ASN A 165 4.27 -2.05 13.33
C ASN A 165 4.64 -0.62 12.87
N ARG A 166 5.50 -0.48 11.81
CA ARG A 166 5.97 0.83 11.34
C ARG A 166 5.10 1.36 10.21
N PHE A 167 4.64 2.61 10.39
CA PHE A 167 3.98 3.43 9.38
C PHE A 167 4.68 4.78 9.32
N THR A 168 5.43 5.07 8.26
CA THR A 168 6.05 6.39 8.10
C THR A 168 5.06 7.32 7.44
N LEU A 169 4.78 8.47 8.04
CA LEU A 169 3.90 9.50 7.48
C LEU A 169 4.72 10.69 6.96
N GLY A 170 4.15 11.46 6.04
CA GLY A 170 4.74 12.71 5.59
C GLY A 170 3.82 13.50 4.68
N GLU A 171 3.98 14.82 4.71
CA GLU A 171 3.32 15.71 3.74
C GLU A 171 4.00 15.59 2.37
N PRO A 172 3.23 15.72 1.26
CA PRO A 172 3.82 15.84 -0.06
C PRO A 172 4.80 17.01 -0.21
N SER A 173 4.60 18.10 0.54
CA SER A 173 5.51 19.26 0.57
C SER A 173 6.82 19.01 1.34
N GLY A 174 6.88 17.96 2.16
CA GLY A 174 7.98 17.73 3.11
C GLY A 174 7.87 18.52 4.42
N GLU A 175 6.82 19.32 4.58
CA GLU A 175 6.57 20.09 5.80
C GLU A 175 6.14 19.17 6.94
N LYS A 176 6.55 19.48 8.16
CA LYS A 176 6.05 18.84 9.37
C LYS A 176 4.84 19.62 9.91
N SER A 177 3.69 19.46 9.26
CA SER A 177 2.46 20.15 9.60
C SER A 177 1.86 19.68 10.94
N GLU A 178 0.92 20.46 11.47
CA GLU A 178 0.16 20.09 12.66
C GLU A 178 -0.69 18.84 12.42
N ARG A 179 -1.35 18.72 11.26
CA ARG A 179 -2.23 17.59 10.91
C ARG A 179 -1.47 16.26 10.83
N VAL A 180 -0.27 16.22 10.23
CA VAL A 180 0.54 15.00 10.17
C VAL A 180 1.10 14.65 11.55
N THR A 181 1.47 15.66 12.35
CA THR A 181 1.98 15.47 13.72
C THR A 181 0.90 14.91 14.64
N GLN A 182 -0.32 15.44 14.56
CA GLN A 182 -1.46 14.97 15.35
C GLN A 182 -1.81 13.52 15.03
N LEU A 183 -1.84 13.16 13.72
CA LEU A 183 -2.08 11.78 13.31
C LEU A 183 -0.97 10.84 13.79
N ALA A 184 0.29 11.26 13.66
CA ALA A 184 1.42 10.45 14.12
C ALA A 184 1.36 10.19 15.65
N GLN A 185 1.00 11.20 16.44
CA GLN A 185 0.82 11.04 17.89
C GLN A 185 -0.33 10.07 18.23
N ALA A 186 -1.46 10.14 17.52
CA ALA A 186 -2.56 9.21 17.67
C ALA A 186 -2.15 7.76 17.37
N MET A 187 -1.40 7.56 16.28
CA MET A 187 -0.90 6.24 15.91
C MET A 187 0.17 5.74 16.89
N ILE A 188 1.06 6.60 17.39
CA ILE A 188 2.04 6.24 18.43
C ILE A 188 1.31 5.86 19.73
N GLY A 189 0.28 6.60 20.13
CA GLY A 189 -0.56 6.26 21.27
C GLY A 189 -1.28 4.92 21.14
N ALA A 190 -1.59 4.51 19.91
CA ALA A 190 -2.11 3.18 19.57
C ALA A 190 -1.02 2.08 19.50
N GLY A 191 0.26 2.40 19.77
CA GLY A 191 1.37 1.46 19.81
C GLY A 191 2.01 1.17 18.45
N PHE A 192 1.87 2.07 17.46
CA PHE A 192 2.60 2.00 16.21
C PHE A 192 3.90 2.78 16.27
N LYS A 193 4.89 2.37 15.49
CA LYS A 193 6.06 3.20 15.16
C LYS A 193 5.70 4.12 14.00
N THR A 194 5.50 5.40 14.28
CA THR A 194 5.02 6.36 13.28
C THR A 194 5.94 7.58 13.20
N PRO A 195 7.11 7.45 12.57
CA PRO A 195 7.95 8.60 12.29
C PRO A 195 7.29 9.51 11.24
N VAL A 196 7.48 10.82 11.39
CA VAL A 196 7.11 11.82 10.38
C VAL A 196 8.36 12.13 9.55
N SER A 197 8.27 11.84 8.24
CA SER A 197 9.33 12.11 7.27
C SER A 197 9.14 13.48 6.63
N ASN A 198 10.23 14.19 6.39
CA ASN A 198 10.27 15.38 5.55
C ASN A 198 10.47 15.05 4.06
N ASP A 199 10.61 13.76 3.73
CA ASP A 199 10.72 13.25 2.36
C ASP A 199 9.98 11.91 2.26
N ILE A 200 8.67 12.00 2.22
CA ILE A 200 7.82 10.79 2.14
C ILE A 200 7.98 10.05 0.81
N ARG A 201 8.35 10.75 -0.27
CA ARG A 201 8.59 10.13 -1.58
C ARG A 201 9.78 9.18 -1.52
N SER A 202 10.89 9.58 -0.90
CA SER A 202 12.04 8.69 -0.71
C SER A 202 11.68 7.45 0.14
N GLU A 203 10.86 7.59 1.17
CA GLU A 203 10.36 6.46 1.96
C GLU A 203 9.51 5.50 1.09
N LEU A 204 8.63 6.04 0.25
CA LEU A 204 7.82 5.26 -0.68
C LEU A 204 8.72 4.54 -1.72
N TRP A 205 9.72 5.22 -2.29
CA TRP A 205 10.64 4.64 -3.25
C TRP A 205 11.50 3.53 -2.66
N VAL A 206 12.01 3.69 -1.43
CA VAL A 206 12.78 2.63 -0.76
C VAL A 206 11.95 1.35 -0.60
N LYS A 207 10.69 1.48 -0.25
CA LYS A 207 9.76 0.35 -0.18
C LYS A 207 9.43 -0.20 -1.56
N LEU A 208 9.07 0.69 -2.50
CA LEU A 208 8.71 0.34 -3.87
C LEU A 208 9.84 -0.41 -4.57
N TRP A 209 11.07 0.02 -4.38
CA TRP A 209 12.25 -0.57 -4.99
C TRP A 209 12.38 -2.10 -4.77
N GLY A 210 12.04 -2.56 -3.56
CA GLY A 210 11.90 -3.99 -3.28
C GLY A 210 10.64 -4.60 -3.89
N ASN A 211 9.49 -3.94 -3.74
CA ASN A 211 8.22 -4.49 -4.18
C ASN A 211 8.14 -4.62 -5.71
N LEU A 212 8.60 -3.61 -6.47
CA LEU A 212 8.55 -3.63 -7.93
C LEU A 212 9.47 -4.69 -8.55
N SER A 213 10.51 -5.12 -7.84
CA SER A 213 11.47 -6.11 -8.34
C SER A 213 11.18 -7.53 -7.86
N PHE A 214 10.96 -7.73 -6.55
CA PHE A 214 10.72 -9.07 -6.00
C PHE A 214 9.31 -9.58 -6.21
N ASN A 215 8.28 -8.74 -6.02
CA ASN A 215 6.89 -9.21 -6.03
C ASN A 215 6.47 -9.78 -7.40
N PRO A 216 6.78 -9.13 -8.55
CA PRO A 216 6.46 -9.68 -9.86
C PRO A 216 7.21 -10.99 -10.16
N VAL A 217 8.48 -11.05 -9.82
CA VAL A 217 9.29 -12.27 -10.02
C VAL A 217 8.73 -13.41 -9.16
N SER A 218 8.40 -13.13 -7.90
CA SER A 218 7.76 -14.11 -6.99
C SER A 218 6.42 -14.61 -7.54
N ALA A 219 5.56 -13.74 -8.04
CA ALA A 219 4.28 -14.14 -8.62
C ALA A 219 4.44 -15.01 -9.88
N LEU A 220 5.40 -14.67 -10.76
CA LEU A 220 5.68 -15.40 -12.00
C LEU A 220 6.30 -16.78 -11.74
N THR A 221 7.14 -16.90 -10.71
CA THR A 221 7.94 -18.09 -10.46
C THR A 221 7.43 -18.95 -9.29
N GLN A 222 6.49 -18.43 -8.51
CA GLN A 222 6.00 -19.00 -7.25
C GLN A 222 7.09 -19.15 -6.17
N ALA A 223 8.20 -18.43 -6.33
CA ALA A 223 9.37 -18.47 -5.46
C ALA A 223 9.26 -17.48 -4.28
N THR A 224 9.92 -17.81 -3.18
CA THR A 224 10.06 -16.94 -2.00
C THR A 224 11.13 -15.87 -2.19
N LEU A 225 11.23 -14.92 -1.26
CA LEU A 225 12.29 -13.89 -1.28
C LEU A 225 13.70 -14.51 -1.24
N GLU A 226 13.89 -15.54 -0.41
CA GLU A 226 15.15 -16.25 -0.26
C GLU A 226 15.54 -16.96 -1.57
N ASP A 227 14.59 -17.67 -2.19
CA ASP A 227 14.82 -18.39 -3.45
C ASP A 227 15.25 -17.41 -4.56
N ILE A 228 14.54 -16.29 -4.71
CA ILE A 228 14.84 -15.30 -5.75
C ILE A 228 16.20 -14.65 -5.53
N ALA A 229 16.51 -14.27 -4.30
CA ALA A 229 17.76 -13.62 -3.95
C ALA A 229 18.97 -14.58 -3.98
N GLY A 230 18.73 -15.86 -3.69
CA GLY A 230 19.76 -16.91 -3.64
C GLY A 230 20.10 -17.51 -5.01
N PHE A 231 19.18 -17.49 -5.99
CA PHE A 231 19.40 -18.02 -7.33
C PHE A 231 19.96 -16.96 -8.26
N ALA A 232 21.21 -17.13 -8.73
CA ALA A 232 21.95 -16.11 -9.48
C ALA A 232 21.19 -15.51 -10.68
N PRO A 233 20.51 -16.30 -11.56
CA PRO A 233 19.78 -15.73 -12.69
C PRO A 233 18.60 -14.85 -12.29
N SER A 234 17.82 -15.18 -11.27
CA SER A 234 16.69 -14.33 -10.79
C SER A 234 17.21 -13.10 -10.04
N ARG A 235 18.31 -13.23 -9.30
CA ARG A 235 18.99 -12.10 -8.66
C ARG A 235 19.43 -11.05 -9.69
N GLU A 236 19.94 -11.49 -10.86
CA GLU A 236 20.32 -10.60 -11.97
C GLU A 236 19.10 -9.84 -12.52
N VAL A 237 17.98 -10.52 -12.76
CA VAL A 237 16.72 -9.87 -13.18
C VAL A 237 16.26 -8.82 -12.17
N VAL A 238 16.23 -9.17 -10.89
CA VAL A 238 15.86 -8.24 -9.80
C VAL A 238 16.81 -7.04 -9.77
N ALA A 239 18.13 -7.25 -9.94
CA ALA A 239 19.11 -6.17 -9.95
C ALA A 239 18.90 -5.23 -11.15
N MET A 240 18.62 -5.77 -12.36
CA MET A 240 18.28 -4.96 -13.54
C MET A 240 17.02 -4.13 -13.32
N MET A 241 15.96 -4.72 -12.78
CA MET A 241 14.72 -3.99 -12.45
C MET A 241 14.97 -2.87 -11.43
N MET A 242 15.77 -3.12 -10.41
CA MET A 242 16.16 -2.11 -9.42
C MET A 242 16.99 -0.99 -10.06
N GLN A 243 17.90 -1.31 -10.95
CA GLN A 243 18.74 -0.32 -11.65
C GLN A 243 17.88 0.61 -12.54
N GLU A 244 16.96 0.04 -13.31
CA GLU A 244 16.02 0.83 -14.12
C GLU A 244 15.17 1.75 -13.22
N ALA A 245 14.60 1.23 -12.14
CA ALA A 245 13.79 1.99 -11.20
C ALA A 245 14.59 3.12 -10.52
N GLN A 246 15.85 2.88 -10.17
CA GLN A 246 16.74 3.91 -9.62
C GLN A 246 16.96 5.03 -10.64
N SER A 247 17.29 4.68 -11.88
CA SER A 247 17.51 5.65 -12.96
C SER A 247 16.27 6.49 -13.26
N VAL A 248 15.07 5.91 -13.10
CA VAL A 248 13.78 6.62 -13.24
C VAL A 248 13.51 7.56 -12.05
N ALA A 249 13.90 7.18 -10.85
CA ALA A 249 13.63 7.95 -9.63
C ALA A 249 14.56 9.18 -9.48
N GLU A 250 15.83 9.04 -9.83
CA GLU A 250 16.87 10.06 -9.64
C GLU A 250 16.53 11.43 -10.25
N PRO A 251 16.00 11.55 -11.48
CA PRO A 251 15.57 12.82 -12.05
C PRO A 251 14.45 13.53 -11.26
N THR A 252 13.71 12.81 -10.43
CA THR A 252 12.67 13.37 -9.53
C THR A 252 13.22 13.79 -8.17
N GLY A 253 14.55 13.76 -7.97
CA GLY A 253 15.24 14.16 -6.74
C GLY A 253 15.41 13.04 -5.72
N ILE A 254 14.99 11.81 -6.02
CA ILE A 254 15.13 10.66 -5.11
C ILE A 254 16.58 10.19 -5.06
N GLN A 255 17.06 9.89 -3.86
CA GLN A 255 18.39 9.33 -3.62
C GLN A 255 18.31 8.05 -2.82
N PHE A 256 18.87 6.97 -3.36
CA PHE A 256 18.96 5.70 -2.66
C PHE A 256 20.23 5.66 -1.82
N LYS A 257 20.09 5.49 -0.49
CA LYS A 257 21.20 5.50 0.48
C LYS A 257 21.91 4.15 0.63
N ILE A 258 21.40 3.11 -0.01
CA ILE A 258 21.94 1.76 0.01
C ILE A 258 22.13 1.25 -1.42
N SER A 259 23.09 0.34 -1.62
CA SER A 259 23.31 -0.29 -2.92
C SER A 259 22.24 -1.37 -3.22
N ILE A 260 22.07 -1.68 -4.49
CA ILE A 260 21.22 -2.78 -4.98
C ILE A 260 21.60 -4.09 -4.29
N ASP A 261 22.89 -4.42 -4.24
CA ASP A 261 23.36 -5.65 -3.58
C ASP A 261 22.98 -5.72 -2.11
N LYS A 262 23.12 -4.61 -1.39
CA LYS A 262 22.72 -4.55 0.02
C LYS A 262 21.21 -4.70 0.18
N ARG A 263 20.42 -4.16 -0.75
CA ARG A 263 18.95 -4.31 -0.75
C ARG A 263 18.53 -5.75 -1.03
N ILE A 264 19.18 -6.42 -2.00
CA ILE A 264 18.93 -7.83 -2.33
C ILE A 264 19.35 -8.74 -1.17
N ALA A 265 20.52 -8.50 -0.58
CA ALA A 265 20.97 -9.26 0.60
C ALA A 265 20.00 -9.09 1.80
N GLY A 266 19.43 -7.89 1.97
CA GLY A 266 18.39 -7.65 2.97
C GLY A 266 17.12 -8.45 2.70
N ALA A 267 16.70 -8.61 1.46
CA ALA A 267 15.56 -9.44 1.09
C ALA A 267 15.84 -10.94 1.32
N GLN A 268 17.06 -11.40 1.01
CA GLN A 268 17.48 -12.78 1.31
C GLN A 268 17.44 -13.09 2.80
N ALA A 269 17.86 -12.13 3.64
CA ALA A 269 17.88 -12.30 5.10
C ALA A 269 16.48 -12.39 5.73
N VAL A 270 15.42 -11.99 5.02
CA VAL A 270 14.03 -12.21 5.45
C VAL A 270 13.67 -13.70 5.44
N GLY A 271 14.35 -14.52 4.62
CA GLY A 271 14.12 -15.96 4.52
C GLY A 271 13.01 -16.34 3.53
N ALA A 272 12.42 -17.52 3.73
CA ALA A 272 11.40 -18.13 2.87
C ALA A 272 10.03 -17.45 3.00
N HIS A 273 10.00 -16.12 2.78
CA HIS A 273 8.80 -15.31 2.88
C HIS A 273 8.12 -15.14 1.50
N LYS A 274 6.81 -15.38 1.45
CA LYS A 274 5.99 -15.15 0.26
C LYS A 274 5.66 -13.66 0.13
N THR A 275 5.86 -13.10 -1.06
CA THR A 275 5.47 -11.71 -1.33
C THR A 275 3.94 -11.56 -1.32
N SER A 276 3.45 -10.33 -1.09
CA SER A 276 2.01 -10.03 -1.15
C SER A 276 1.41 -10.33 -2.53
N MET A 277 2.18 -10.14 -3.61
CA MET A 277 1.72 -10.42 -4.97
C MET A 277 1.59 -11.93 -5.23
N LEU A 278 2.49 -12.74 -4.69
CA LEU A 278 2.36 -14.20 -4.73
C LEU A 278 1.13 -14.67 -3.94
N GLN A 279 0.90 -14.13 -2.75
CA GLN A 279 -0.30 -14.44 -1.97
C GLN A 279 -1.59 -14.06 -2.71
N ASP A 280 -1.58 -12.94 -3.46
CA ASP A 280 -2.72 -12.55 -4.30
C ASP A 280 -2.98 -13.55 -5.43
N ILE A 281 -1.93 -14.03 -6.11
CA ILE A 281 -2.03 -15.05 -7.16
C ILE A 281 -2.56 -16.38 -6.58
N GLU A 282 -2.06 -16.82 -5.44
CA GLU A 282 -2.54 -18.02 -4.76
C GLU A 282 -4.03 -17.92 -4.38
N GLN A 283 -4.52 -16.72 -4.13
CA GLN A 283 -5.93 -16.44 -3.78
C GLN A 283 -6.79 -16.05 -4.98
N GLY A 284 -6.26 -16.07 -6.19
CA GLY A 284 -7.01 -15.67 -7.40
C GLY A 284 -7.40 -14.19 -7.44
N LYS A 285 -6.66 -13.32 -6.76
CA LYS A 285 -6.93 -11.88 -6.67
C LYS A 285 -6.20 -11.10 -7.75
N ALA A 286 -6.78 -9.94 -8.10
CA ALA A 286 -6.13 -8.98 -8.98
C ALA A 286 -4.86 -8.37 -8.32
N LEU A 287 -3.84 -8.17 -9.14
CA LEU A 287 -2.53 -7.64 -8.75
C LEU A 287 -2.50 -6.11 -8.83
N GLU A 288 -1.61 -5.47 -8.09
CA GLU A 288 -1.39 -4.02 -8.12
C GLU A 288 -0.32 -3.63 -9.15
N LEU A 289 -0.47 -4.12 -10.40
CA LEU A 289 0.56 -3.97 -11.46
C LEU A 289 0.75 -2.53 -11.87
N ASP A 290 -0.33 -1.76 -12.03
CA ASP A 290 -0.25 -0.36 -12.43
C ASP A 290 0.49 0.49 -11.39
N ALA A 291 0.24 0.26 -10.11
CA ALA A 291 0.87 1.02 -9.04
C ALA A 291 2.34 0.63 -8.82
N LEU A 292 2.72 -0.64 -9.04
CA LEU A 292 4.07 -1.12 -8.79
C LEU A 292 4.98 -1.00 -10.02
N LEU A 293 4.49 -1.35 -11.21
CA LEU A 293 5.29 -1.38 -12.44
C LEU A 293 4.82 -0.34 -13.45
N GLY A 294 3.53 -0.27 -13.76
CA GLY A 294 2.97 0.63 -14.76
C GLY A 294 3.31 2.08 -14.50
N SER A 295 3.17 2.54 -13.26
CA SER A 295 3.49 3.90 -12.83
C SER A 295 4.98 4.24 -12.96
N VAL A 296 5.87 3.29 -12.70
CA VAL A 296 7.33 3.51 -12.84
C VAL A 296 7.73 3.52 -14.31
N ILE A 297 7.12 2.67 -15.14
CA ILE A 297 7.32 2.67 -16.60
C ILE A 297 6.86 4.00 -17.20
N GLU A 298 5.67 4.49 -16.82
CA GLU A 298 5.15 5.78 -17.25
C GLU A 298 6.04 6.94 -16.78
N LEU A 299 6.49 6.90 -15.52
CA LEU A 299 7.45 7.88 -15.00
C LEU A 299 8.76 7.86 -15.80
N GLY A 300 9.27 6.67 -16.18
CA GLY A 300 10.42 6.52 -17.05
C GLY A 300 10.24 7.25 -18.39
N GLN A 301 9.07 7.13 -19.01
CA GLN A 301 8.73 7.86 -20.23
C GLN A 301 8.72 9.39 -20.00
N ILE A 302 8.18 9.84 -18.86
CA ILE A 302 8.11 11.27 -18.50
C ILE A 302 9.51 11.87 -18.31
N VAL A 303 10.44 11.12 -17.69
CA VAL A 303 11.81 11.58 -17.40
C VAL A 303 12.83 11.17 -18.48
N GLY A 304 12.39 10.50 -19.55
CA GLY A 304 13.26 10.09 -20.68
C GLY A 304 14.20 8.92 -20.38
N VAL A 305 13.85 8.04 -19.45
CA VAL A 305 14.61 6.85 -19.04
C VAL A 305 13.93 5.59 -19.54
N ALA A 306 14.68 4.76 -20.29
CA ALA A 306 14.18 3.47 -20.78
C ALA A 306 14.08 2.44 -19.65
N THR A 307 13.01 1.62 -19.70
CA THR A 307 12.70 0.61 -18.68
C THR A 307 12.37 -0.76 -19.32
N PRO A 308 13.28 -1.35 -20.14
CA PRO A 308 12.98 -2.55 -20.92
C PRO A 308 12.71 -3.79 -20.04
N THR A 309 13.43 -3.96 -18.93
CA THR A 309 13.23 -5.10 -18.03
C THR A 309 11.93 -4.96 -17.27
N LEU A 310 11.64 -3.78 -16.71
CA LEU A 310 10.36 -3.51 -16.03
C LEU A 310 9.17 -3.73 -16.97
N HIS A 311 9.28 -3.26 -18.23
CA HIS A 311 8.24 -3.43 -19.24
C HIS A 311 8.01 -4.90 -19.59
N THR A 312 9.09 -5.68 -19.77
CA THR A 312 8.99 -7.12 -20.06
C THR A 312 8.30 -7.87 -18.91
N VAL A 313 8.75 -7.65 -17.69
CA VAL A 313 8.18 -8.31 -16.50
C VAL A 313 6.73 -7.88 -16.27
N HIS A 314 6.41 -6.60 -16.48
CA HIS A 314 5.03 -6.08 -16.41
C HIS A 314 4.10 -6.82 -17.38
N ASN A 315 4.48 -6.95 -18.65
CA ASN A 315 3.68 -7.63 -19.65
C ASN A 315 3.45 -9.12 -19.32
N LEU A 316 4.46 -9.80 -18.78
CA LEU A 316 4.31 -11.19 -18.31
C LEU A 316 3.33 -11.28 -17.13
N CYS A 317 3.40 -10.35 -16.18
CA CYS A 317 2.48 -10.29 -15.06
C CYS A 317 1.03 -9.97 -15.48
N LEU A 318 0.84 -9.12 -16.49
CA LEU A 318 -0.49 -8.86 -17.07
C LEU A 318 -1.10 -10.15 -17.64
N LEU A 319 -0.32 -10.94 -18.38
CA LEU A 319 -0.77 -12.22 -18.92
C LEU A 319 -1.07 -13.23 -17.81
N LEU A 320 -0.21 -13.32 -16.80
CA LEU A 320 -0.44 -14.15 -15.62
C LEU A 320 -1.75 -13.78 -14.92
N GLN A 321 -1.96 -12.49 -14.63
CA GLN A 321 -3.19 -12.00 -14.01
C GLN A 321 -4.42 -12.36 -14.85
N GLN A 322 -4.37 -12.13 -16.16
CA GLN A 322 -5.47 -12.48 -17.06
C GLN A 322 -5.79 -13.99 -17.00
N SER A 323 -4.76 -14.83 -16.96
CA SER A 323 -4.91 -16.29 -16.90
C SER A 323 -5.54 -16.73 -15.58
N VAL A 324 -5.09 -16.17 -14.45
CA VAL A 324 -5.62 -16.46 -13.10
C VAL A 324 -7.08 -16.01 -12.98
N LEU A 325 -7.39 -14.78 -13.39
CA LEU A 325 -8.77 -14.26 -13.33
C LEU A 325 -9.73 -15.04 -14.24
N ARG A 326 -9.24 -15.52 -15.39
CA ARG A 326 -10.04 -16.36 -16.31
C ARG A 326 -10.31 -17.75 -15.74
N SER A 327 -9.35 -18.34 -15.04
CA SER A 327 -9.52 -19.67 -14.42
C SER A 327 -10.50 -19.64 -13.24
N GLY A 328 -10.71 -18.50 -12.62
CA GLY A 328 -11.51 -18.34 -11.40
C GLY A 328 -10.88 -18.98 -10.14
N HIS A 329 -9.64 -19.46 -10.26
CA HIS A 329 -8.90 -20.13 -9.19
C HIS A 329 -7.51 -19.51 -9.02
N GLY A 330 -7.00 -19.54 -7.80
CA GLY A 330 -5.60 -19.19 -7.54
C GLY A 330 -4.62 -20.17 -8.16
N LEU A 331 -3.40 -19.73 -8.40
CA LEU A 331 -2.30 -20.56 -8.85
C LEU A 331 -1.37 -20.84 -7.68
N SER A 332 -1.16 -22.11 -7.38
CA SER A 332 -0.20 -22.58 -6.37
C SER A 332 0.57 -23.77 -6.91
N LEU A 333 1.86 -23.83 -6.64
CA LEU A 333 2.62 -25.04 -6.85
C LEU A 333 2.11 -26.10 -5.87
N MET A 334 1.65 -27.24 -6.38
CA MET A 334 1.26 -28.35 -5.51
C MET A 334 2.50 -28.82 -4.75
N THR A 335 2.49 -28.66 -3.44
CA THR A 335 3.43 -29.39 -2.58
C THR A 335 3.13 -30.89 -2.75
N LYS A 336 4.11 -31.66 -3.19
CA LYS A 336 4.01 -33.11 -3.08
C LYS A 336 3.89 -33.42 -1.59
N GLU A 337 2.74 -33.97 -1.20
CA GLU A 337 2.57 -34.60 0.11
C GLU A 337 3.59 -35.71 0.33
#